data_2efb96fc9e380bcde1e9f54a9e60e135
#
_entry.id   2efb96fc9e380bcde1e9f54a9e60e135
#
_cell.length_a   1.000
_cell.length_b   1.000
_cell.length_c   1.000
_cell.angle_alpha   90.00
_cell.angle_beta   90.00
_cell.angle_gamma   90.00
#
_symmetry.space_group_name_H-M   'P 1'
#
loop_
_entity.id
_entity.type
_entity.pdbx_description
1 polymer ?
#
loop_
_entity_poly.entity_id
_entity_poly.type
_entity_poly.pdbx_seq_one_letter_code
_entity_poly.pdbx_strand_id
1 'polypeptide(L)'
;MTKLSVNINKFATLRNSRGGNNPDVVKAAIDAQRFGADGVTVHPRPDERHITYNDTKAIKQIITTEYNIEGNPTEQKFVDLVLETKPHQVTLVPDALGQLTSDHGWDTIKHKDYLINIISIFKNAGIRVSIFVDPIIEMVEGAAQTGTDRIELYTEGYAKWYAAGRQSTVNSTQSTIDHRPWTMDHYKAAAIKAKELSLGINAGHDLDLQNLKFFAQHIPDLDEVSIGHALVCDAIYLGYENAVQLYKRQLM
;
A
#
# COMPACT_ATOMS: atom_id res chain seq x y z
N MET A 1 16.27 -7.76 -1.71
CA MET A 1 15.99 -6.61 -2.62
C MET A 1 14.51 -6.28 -2.48
N THR A 2 14.18 -5.03 -2.24
CA THR A 2 12.81 -4.55 -2.08
C THR A 2 12.04 -4.72 -3.39
N LYS A 3 10.81 -5.23 -3.33
CA LYS A 3 9.93 -5.43 -4.48
C LYS A 3 9.17 -4.16 -4.83
N LEU A 4 8.89 -3.97 -6.12
CA LEU A 4 7.99 -2.92 -6.63
C LEU A 4 6.64 -3.52 -7.01
N SER A 5 5.58 -3.18 -6.29
CA SER A 5 4.20 -3.39 -6.70
C SER A 5 3.65 -2.11 -7.34
N VAL A 6 3.14 -2.21 -8.55
CA VAL A 6 2.55 -1.06 -9.24
C VAL A 6 1.05 -0.98 -8.95
N ASN A 7 0.65 0.07 -8.24
CA ASN A 7 -0.76 0.34 -7.99
C ASN A 7 -1.38 1.05 -9.20
N ILE A 8 -2.29 0.35 -9.89
CA ILE A 8 -2.85 0.80 -11.17
C ILE A 8 -4.18 1.57 -11.05
N ASN A 9 -4.60 1.93 -9.85
CA ASN A 9 -5.88 2.62 -9.61
C ASN A 9 -6.05 3.89 -10.47
N LYS A 10 -4.96 4.64 -10.72
CA LYS A 10 -5.05 5.90 -11.46
C LYS A 10 -5.30 5.71 -12.96
N PHE A 11 -4.93 4.57 -13.53
CA PHE A 11 -5.37 4.21 -14.88
C PHE A 11 -6.90 4.08 -14.94
N ALA A 12 -7.50 3.44 -13.93
CA ALA A 12 -8.96 3.35 -13.85
C ALA A 12 -9.62 4.71 -13.58
N THR A 13 -9.01 5.58 -12.76
CA THR A 13 -9.49 6.96 -12.58
C THR A 13 -9.54 7.71 -13.90
N LEU A 14 -8.48 7.62 -14.71
CA LEU A 14 -8.42 8.25 -16.02
C LEU A 14 -9.46 7.66 -16.98
N ARG A 15 -9.60 6.34 -17.02
CA ARG A 15 -10.65 5.65 -17.80
C ARG A 15 -12.05 6.15 -17.44
N ASN A 16 -12.34 6.19 -16.15
CA ASN A 16 -13.68 6.53 -15.64
C ASN A 16 -14.04 7.99 -15.85
N SER A 17 -13.05 8.89 -15.98
CA SER A 17 -13.29 10.32 -16.23
C SER A 17 -14.01 10.58 -17.54
N ARG A 18 -13.96 9.64 -18.51
CA ARG A 18 -14.58 9.78 -19.83
C ARG A 18 -15.52 8.63 -20.20
N GLY A 19 -15.50 7.53 -19.46
CA GLY A 19 -16.21 6.29 -19.80
C GLY A 19 -15.47 5.46 -20.86
N GLY A 20 -16.01 4.29 -21.17
CA GLY A 20 -15.38 3.33 -22.08
C GLY A 20 -14.27 2.53 -21.39
N ASN A 21 -13.29 2.04 -22.17
CA ASN A 21 -12.19 1.21 -21.66
C ASN A 21 -10.80 1.74 -22.10
N ASN A 22 -10.62 3.05 -22.09
CA ASN A 22 -9.32 3.67 -22.39
C ASN A 22 -8.93 4.70 -21.33
N PRO A 23 -7.79 4.51 -20.63
CA PRO A 23 -6.87 3.36 -20.73
C PRO A 23 -7.47 2.06 -20.22
N ASP A 24 -7.08 0.94 -20.83
CA ASP A 24 -7.48 -0.41 -20.39
C ASP A 24 -6.67 -0.83 -19.16
N VAL A 25 -7.36 -1.07 -18.03
CA VAL A 25 -6.73 -1.43 -16.77
C VAL A 25 -6.12 -2.84 -16.76
N VAL A 26 -6.71 -3.78 -17.50
CA VAL A 26 -6.16 -5.13 -17.65
C VAL A 26 -4.86 -5.06 -18.45
N LYS A 27 -4.84 -4.26 -19.52
CA LYS A 27 -3.63 -3.98 -20.27
C LYS A 27 -2.58 -3.29 -19.41
N ALA A 28 -2.96 -2.33 -18.57
CA ALA A 28 -2.02 -1.66 -17.65
C ALA A 28 -1.37 -2.66 -16.67
N ALA A 29 -2.14 -3.65 -16.17
CA ALA A 29 -1.61 -4.71 -15.33
C ALA A 29 -0.64 -5.64 -16.08
N ILE A 30 -0.95 -6.02 -17.32
CA ILE A 30 -0.07 -6.80 -18.19
C ILE A 30 1.23 -6.05 -18.46
N ASP A 31 1.13 -4.78 -18.83
CA ASP A 31 2.28 -3.94 -19.16
C ASP A 31 3.17 -3.71 -17.93
N ALA A 32 2.59 -3.46 -16.73
CA ALA A 32 3.37 -3.33 -15.50
C ALA A 32 4.30 -4.55 -15.27
N GLN A 33 3.74 -5.76 -15.38
CA GLN A 33 4.48 -7.01 -15.24
C GLN A 33 5.56 -7.14 -16.31
N ARG A 34 5.24 -6.86 -17.57
CA ARG A 34 6.18 -6.90 -18.70
C ARG A 34 7.33 -5.92 -18.52
N PHE A 35 7.07 -4.76 -17.91
CA PHE A 35 8.06 -3.71 -17.64
C PHE A 35 8.89 -3.97 -16.38
N GLY A 36 8.65 -5.08 -15.69
CA GLY A 36 9.48 -5.56 -14.59
C GLY A 36 8.97 -5.25 -13.19
N ALA A 37 7.69 -4.90 -13.04
CA ALA A 37 7.06 -4.86 -11.72
C ALA A 37 7.04 -6.26 -11.08
N ASP A 38 7.32 -6.32 -9.78
CA ASP A 38 7.27 -7.57 -9.00
C ASP A 38 5.85 -7.92 -8.56
N GLY A 39 4.96 -6.93 -8.60
CA GLY A 39 3.55 -7.09 -8.25
C GLY A 39 2.67 -6.02 -8.89
N VAL A 40 1.37 -6.27 -8.81
CA VAL A 40 0.31 -5.32 -9.16
C VAL A 40 -0.62 -5.17 -7.97
N THR A 41 -0.93 -3.91 -7.63
CA THR A 41 -1.85 -3.57 -6.55
C THR A 41 -3.09 -2.88 -7.10
N VAL A 42 -4.25 -3.22 -6.55
CA VAL A 42 -5.53 -2.57 -6.82
C VAL A 42 -6.28 -2.28 -5.52
N HIS A 43 -7.07 -1.20 -5.49
CA HIS A 43 -7.92 -0.85 -4.38
C HIS A 43 -9.37 -0.62 -4.88
N PRO A 44 -10.17 -1.69 -5.01
CA PRO A 44 -11.58 -1.58 -5.39
C PRO A 44 -12.39 -0.99 -4.22
N ARG A 45 -12.61 0.32 -4.26
CA ARG A 45 -13.43 1.00 -3.24
C ARG A 45 -14.90 0.60 -3.38
N PRO A 46 -15.71 0.71 -2.30
CA PRO A 46 -17.13 0.30 -2.34
C PRO A 46 -17.96 1.04 -3.39
N ASP A 47 -17.59 2.27 -3.75
CA ASP A 47 -18.24 3.10 -4.76
C ASP A 47 -17.68 2.90 -6.19
N GLU A 48 -16.70 2.02 -6.35
CA GLU A 48 -16.05 1.69 -7.61
C GLU A 48 -15.58 2.92 -8.43
N ARG A 49 -15.20 4.02 -7.74
CA ARG A 49 -14.82 5.30 -8.39
C ARG A 49 -13.61 5.18 -9.31
N HIS A 50 -12.82 4.13 -9.19
CA HIS A 50 -11.68 3.82 -10.07
C HIS A 50 -11.68 2.33 -10.45
N ILE A 51 -10.92 1.46 -9.82
CA ILE A 51 -10.96 0.00 -10.04
C ILE A 51 -12.34 -0.52 -9.62
N THR A 52 -12.97 -1.28 -10.50
CA THR A 52 -14.22 -1.97 -10.22
C THR A 52 -13.96 -3.39 -9.70
N TYR A 53 -14.98 -4.02 -9.11
CA TYR A 53 -14.89 -5.43 -8.72
C TYR A 53 -14.67 -6.35 -9.93
N ASN A 54 -15.25 -5.98 -11.08
CA ASN A 54 -15.04 -6.71 -12.32
C ASN A 54 -13.60 -6.57 -12.84
N ASP A 55 -13.02 -5.37 -12.77
CA ASP A 55 -11.60 -5.17 -13.09
C ASP A 55 -10.71 -6.06 -12.23
N THR A 56 -10.98 -6.10 -10.91
CA THR A 56 -10.22 -6.91 -9.95
C THR A 56 -10.23 -8.40 -10.33
N LYS A 57 -11.39 -8.94 -10.70
CA LYS A 57 -11.53 -10.34 -11.16
C LYS A 57 -10.85 -10.57 -12.51
N ALA A 58 -10.97 -9.64 -13.45
CA ALA A 58 -10.34 -9.75 -14.76
C ALA A 58 -8.80 -9.72 -14.66
N ILE A 59 -8.24 -8.84 -13.81
CA ILE A 59 -6.80 -8.76 -13.54
C ILE A 59 -6.28 -10.08 -12.96
N LYS A 60 -7.04 -10.74 -12.07
CA LYS A 60 -6.63 -12.04 -11.51
C LYS A 60 -6.32 -13.08 -12.58
N GLN A 61 -7.03 -13.05 -13.72
CA GLN A 61 -6.87 -14.05 -14.78
C GLN A 61 -5.55 -13.89 -15.57
N ILE A 62 -4.91 -12.71 -15.49
CA ILE A 62 -3.71 -12.40 -16.28
C ILE A 62 -2.47 -12.15 -15.39
N ILE A 63 -2.61 -12.21 -14.08
CA ILE A 63 -1.52 -11.99 -13.15
C ILE A 63 -0.54 -13.20 -13.18
N THR A 64 0.75 -12.90 -13.36
CA THR A 64 1.87 -13.85 -13.30
C THR A 64 2.89 -13.48 -12.23
N THR A 65 2.78 -12.29 -11.67
CA THR A 65 3.56 -11.77 -10.55
C THR A 65 2.70 -11.71 -9.28
N GLU A 66 3.12 -10.99 -8.26
CA GLU A 66 2.33 -10.83 -7.04
C GLU A 66 1.10 -9.98 -7.28
N TYR A 67 -0.05 -10.37 -6.72
CA TYR A 67 -1.29 -9.62 -6.77
C TYR A 67 -1.71 -9.23 -5.36
N ASN A 68 -1.83 -7.92 -5.11
CA ASN A 68 -2.29 -7.35 -3.87
C ASN A 68 -3.62 -6.63 -4.08
N ILE A 69 -4.60 -6.88 -3.19
CA ILE A 69 -5.89 -6.17 -3.17
C ILE A 69 -5.98 -5.39 -1.85
N GLU A 70 -6.12 -4.07 -1.95
CA GLU A 70 -6.30 -3.18 -0.81
C GLU A 70 -7.79 -2.91 -0.58
N GLY A 71 -8.21 -2.74 0.68
CA GLY A 71 -9.56 -2.30 1.00
C GLY A 71 -9.93 -2.41 2.45
N ASN A 72 -11.11 -1.86 2.78
CA ASN A 72 -11.65 -1.90 4.14
C ASN A 72 -12.44 -3.18 4.36
N PRO A 73 -12.00 -4.06 5.27
CA PRO A 73 -12.67 -5.33 5.54
C PRO A 73 -14.00 -5.19 6.31
N THR A 74 -14.37 -3.99 6.77
CA THR A 74 -15.71 -3.75 7.33
C THR A 74 -16.81 -3.83 6.26
N GLU A 75 -16.43 -3.72 4.99
CA GLU A 75 -17.31 -3.86 3.83
C GLU A 75 -17.39 -5.34 3.42
N GLN A 76 -18.53 -6.00 3.68
CA GLN A 76 -18.70 -7.42 3.37
C GLN A 76 -18.43 -7.75 1.89
N LYS A 77 -18.83 -6.87 0.97
CA LYS A 77 -18.55 -7.02 -0.47
C LYS A 77 -17.05 -7.11 -0.79
N PHE A 78 -16.22 -6.37 -0.03
CA PHE A 78 -14.77 -6.46 -0.16
C PHE A 78 -14.26 -7.82 0.31
N VAL A 79 -14.73 -8.29 1.45
CA VAL A 79 -14.35 -9.61 1.99
C VAL A 79 -14.71 -10.72 1.00
N ASP A 80 -15.92 -10.69 0.46
CA ASP A 80 -16.41 -11.66 -0.53
C ASP A 80 -15.56 -11.63 -1.80
N LEU A 81 -15.23 -10.42 -2.30
CA LEU A 81 -14.37 -10.24 -3.47
C LEU A 81 -12.97 -10.85 -3.26
N VAL A 82 -12.36 -10.60 -2.11
CA VAL A 82 -11.01 -11.12 -1.78
C VAL A 82 -11.03 -12.65 -1.69
N LEU A 83 -12.04 -13.22 -1.04
CA LEU A 83 -12.19 -14.68 -0.92
C LEU A 83 -12.47 -15.35 -2.26
N GLU A 84 -13.23 -14.71 -3.15
CA GLU A 84 -13.47 -15.20 -4.52
C GLU A 84 -12.21 -15.10 -5.39
N THR A 85 -11.50 -13.96 -5.34
CA THR A 85 -10.35 -13.65 -6.18
C THR A 85 -9.10 -14.41 -5.75
N LYS A 86 -8.94 -14.66 -4.44
CA LYS A 86 -7.76 -15.27 -3.83
C LYS A 86 -6.46 -14.64 -4.33
N PRO A 87 -6.21 -13.34 -4.01
CA PRO A 87 -4.95 -12.69 -4.34
C PRO A 87 -3.78 -13.34 -3.57
N HIS A 88 -2.55 -12.98 -3.93
CA HIS A 88 -1.38 -13.38 -3.15
C HIS A 88 -1.34 -12.68 -1.79
N GLN A 89 -1.78 -11.42 -1.77
CA GLN A 89 -1.86 -10.59 -0.56
C GLN A 89 -3.16 -9.78 -0.54
N VAL A 90 -3.67 -9.54 0.64
CA VAL A 90 -4.66 -8.50 0.92
C VAL A 90 -4.06 -7.48 1.88
N THR A 91 -4.19 -6.18 1.58
CA THR A 91 -3.81 -5.09 2.50
C THR A 91 -5.06 -4.46 3.08
N LEU A 92 -5.21 -4.53 4.40
CA LEU A 92 -6.37 -4.02 5.12
C LEU A 92 -6.16 -2.54 5.45
N VAL A 93 -7.04 -1.68 4.93
CA VAL A 93 -7.02 -0.23 5.17
C VAL A 93 -8.29 0.20 5.90
N PRO A 94 -8.24 1.20 6.83
CA PRO A 94 -9.40 1.62 7.61
C PRO A 94 -10.30 2.65 6.89
N ASP A 95 -10.13 2.83 5.58
CA ASP A 95 -10.79 3.90 4.82
C ASP A 95 -12.30 3.90 4.98
N ALA A 96 -12.86 5.01 5.45
CA ALA A 96 -14.30 5.20 5.56
C ALA A 96 -14.97 5.37 4.18
N LEU A 97 -16.27 5.09 4.12
CA LEU A 97 -17.09 5.37 2.95
C LEU A 97 -17.03 6.88 2.62
N GLY A 98 -16.73 7.21 1.35
CA GLY A 98 -16.64 8.61 0.91
C GLY A 98 -15.28 9.28 1.16
N GLN A 99 -14.36 8.66 1.87
CA GLN A 99 -13.01 9.19 2.08
C GLN A 99 -12.25 9.30 0.76
N LEU A 100 -11.61 10.44 0.50
CA LEU A 100 -10.95 10.70 -0.80
C LEU A 100 -9.74 9.81 -1.03
N THR A 101 -8.89 9.67 -0.01
CA THR A 101 -7.69 8.83 0.00
C THR A 101 -7.46 8.30 1.40
N SER A 102 -6.60 7.27 1.54
CA SER A 102 -6.16 6.81 2.87
C SER A 102 -5.37 7.93 3.56
N ASP A 103 -5.67 8.23 4.81
CA ASP A 103 -5.08 9.32 5.58
C ASP A 103 -4.60 8.91 6.98
N HIS A 104 -4.81 7.66 7.36
CA HIS A 104 -4.34 7.07 8.63
C HIS A 104 -4.31 5.55 8.54
N GLY A 105 -3.53 4.93 9.44
CA GLY A 105 -3.50 3.49 9.64
C GLY A 105 -4.57 2.97 10.62
N TRP A 106 -4.66 1.65 10.77
CA TRP A 106 -5.51 1.04 11.79
C TRP A 106 -5.03 1.36 13.20
N ASP A 107 -5.97 1.72 14.09
CA ASP A 107 -5.78 1.60 15.52
C ASP A 107 -5.85 0.10 15.88
N THR A 108 -4.68 -0.54 15.88
CA THR A 108 -4.56 -1.99 16.07
C THR A 108 -4.83 -2.44 17.50
N ILE A 109 -4.84 -1.52 18.47
CA ILE A 109 -5.18 -1.79 19.86
C ILE A 109 -6.70 -1.80 20.00
N LYS A 110 -7.35 -0.75 19.57
CA LYS A 110 -8.81 -0.59 19.66
C LYS A 110 -9.57 -1.64 18.84
N HIS A 111 -9.06 -1.97 17.66
CA HIS A 111 -9.71 -2.88 16.72
C HIS A 111 -9.13 -4.31 16.73
N LYS A 112 -8.36 -4.65 17.76
CA LYS A 112 -7.61 -5.91 17.85
C LYS A 112 -8.47 -7.15 17.58
N ASP A 113 -9.56 -7.33 18.32
CA ASP A 113 -10.39 -8.53 18.21
C ASP A 113 -11.05 -8.67 16.84
N TYR A 114 -11.48 -7.55 16.26
CA TYR A 114 -12.00 -7.51 14.90
C TYR A 114 -10.93 -7.94 13.89
N LEU A 115 -9.72 -7.37 13.99
CA LEU A 115 -8.61 -7.67 13.11
C LEU A 115 -8.17 -9.13 13.21
N ILE A 116 -8.09 -9.70 14.42
CA ILE A 116 -7.82 -11.15 14.62
C ILE A 116 -8.81 -11.99 13.80
N ASN A 117 -10.10 -11.70 13.92
CA ASN A 117 -11.14 -12.48 13.25
C ASN A 117 -11.03 -12.39 11.73
N ILE A 118 -10.93 -11.19 11.18
CA ILE A 118 -10.90 -11.01 9.72
C ILE A 118 -9.60 -11.52 9.10
N ILE A 119 -8.46 -11.35 9.78
CA ILE A 119 -7.17 -11.87 9.34
C ILE A 119 -7.20 -13.39 9.31
N SER A 120 -7.79 -14.04 10.33
CA SER A 120 -7.89 -15.49 10.35
C SER A 120 -8.70 -16.04 9.17
N ILE A 121 -9.76 -15.34 8.73
CA ILE A 121 -10.56 -15.71 7.56
C ILE A 121 -9.71 -15.71 6.30
N PHE A 122 -8.93 -14.65 6.05
CA PHE A 122 -8.09 -14.56 4.86
C PHE A 122 -6.92 -15.55 4.90
N LYS A 123 -6.26 -15.72 6.05
CA LYS A 123 -5.18 -16.70 6.22
C LYS A 123 -5.66 -18.14 6.03
N ASN A 124 -6.84 -18.50 6.52
CA ASN A 124 -7.44 -19.81 6.28
C ASN A 124 -7.77 -20.05 4.79
N ALA A 125 -7.98 -18.99 4.02
CA ALA A 125 -8.12 -19.07 2.57
C ALA A 125 -6.79 -19.12 1.82
N GLY A 126 -5.64 -19.12 2.53
CA GLY A 126 -4.30 -19.14 1.95
C GLY A 126 -3.81 -17.79 1.44
N ILE A 127 -4.39 -16.68 1.91
CA ILE A 127 -4.06 -15.32 1.49
C ILE A 127 -3.15 -14.69 2.55
N ARG A 128 -2.00 -14.13 2.14
CA ARG A 128 -1.15 -13.32 3.01
C ARG A 128 -1.84 -12.02 3.37
N VAL A 129 -1.75 -11.61 4.63
CA VAL A 129 -2.41 -10.38 5.11
C VAL A 129 -1.40 -9.34 5.51
N SER A 130 -1.60 -8.11 5.05
CA SER A 130 -0.91 -6.90 5.47
C SER A 130 -1.90 -5.92 6.11
N ILE A 131 -1.49 -5.21 7.16
CA ILE A 131 -2.30 -4.15 7.79
C ILE A 131 -1.65 -2.79 7.55
N PHE A 132 -2.43 -1.82 7.08
CA PHE A 132 -2.00 -0.44 6.93
C PHE A 132 -1.93 0.25 8.30
N VAL A 133 -0.75 0.76 8.68
CA VAL A 133 -0.49 1.34 10.02
C VAL A 133 0.34 2.62 9.94
N ASP A 134 0.12 3.49 10.92
CA ASP A 134 1.02 4.62 11.16
C ASP A 134 2.36 4.12 11.77
N PRO A 135 3.48 4.86 11.58
CA PRO A 135 4.79 4.47 12.10
C PRO A 135 4.92 4.71 13.62
N ILE A 136 3.99 4.13 14.37
CA ILE A 136 3.87 4.20 15.84
C ILE A 136 4.16 2.80 16.39
N ILE A 137 5.10 2.70 17.34
CA ILE A 137 5.56 1.43 17.89
C ILE A 137 4.39 0.61 18.46
N GLU A 138 3.52 1.25 19.22
CA GLU A 138 2.35 0.61 19.82
C GLU A 138 1.38 0.03 18.76
N MET A 139 1.24 0.71 17.61
CA MET A 139 0.41 0.21 16.51
C MET A 139 1.06 -1.00 15.83
N VAL A 140 2.39 -1.02 15.71
CA VAL A 140 3.13 -2.17 15.18
C VAL A 140 3.05 -3.37 16.14
N GLU A 141 3.19 -3.14 17.46
CA GLU A 141 3.04 -4.18 18.48
C GLU A 141 1.60 -4.75 18.49
N GLY A 142 0.60 -3.87 18.36
CA GLY A 142 -0.79 -4.27 18.23
C GLY A 142 -1.04 -5.10 16.97
N ALA A 143 -0.46 -4.69 15.83
CA ALA A 143 -0.53 -5.44 14.57
C ALA A 143 0.00 -6.87 14.70
N ALA A 144 1.17 -7.06 15.32
CA ALA A 144 1.73 -8.39 15.55
C ALA A 144 0.78 -9.30 16.36
N GLN A 145 0.06 -8.73 17.31
CA GLN A 145 -0.91 -9.49 18.13
C GLN A 145 -2.18 -9.88 17.38
N THR A 146 -2.43 -9.33 16.19
CA THR A 146 -3.56 -9.73 15.34
C THR A 146 -3.28 -10.97 14.50
N GLY A 147 -2.03 -11.40 14.42
CA GLY A 147 -1.60 -12.52 13.58
C GLY A 147 -1.44 -12.15 12.10
N THR A 148 -1.34 -10.87 11.78
CA THR A 148 -0.99 -10.42 10.42
C THR A 148 0.39 -10.90 10.00
N ASP A 149 0.63 -11.04 8.69
CA ASP A 149 1.94 -11.44 8.16
C ASP A 149 2.86 -10.23 7.93
N ARG A 150 2.25 -9.09 7.59
CA ARG A 150 2.96 -7.85 7.25
C ARG A 150 2.25 -6.63 7.82
N ILE A 151 2.99 -5.54 7.89
CA ILE A 151 2.44 -4.19 8.00
C ILE A 151 2.75 -3.41 6.75
N GLU A 152 1.91 -2.43 6.42
CA GLU A 152 2.21 -1.41 5.42
C GLU A 152 2.25 -0.05 6.10
N LEU A 153 3.43 0.59 6.06
CA LEU A 153 3.65 1.88 6.70
C LEU A 153 3.05 3.01 5.86
N TYR A 154 2.20 3.82 6.46
CA TYR A 154 1.67 5.05 5.86
C TYR A 154 2.74 6.10 5.71
N THR A 155 3.01 6.59 4.50
CA THR A 155 4.20 7.38 4.19
C THR A 155 3.98 8.86 3.89
N GLU A 156 2.78 9.41 4.01
CA GLU A 156 2.53 10.84 3.80
C GLU A 156 3.38 11.72 4.71
N GLY A 157 3.46 11.36 5.99
CA GLY A 157 4.28 12.09 6.96
C GLY A 157 5.76 12.13 6.58
N TYR A 158 6.30 11.00 6.09
CA TYR A 158 7.65 10.94 5.54
C TYR A 158 7.81 11.83 4.31
N ALA A 159 6.88 11.76 3.36
CA ALA A 159 6.94 12.56 2.13
C ALA A 159 6.95 14.06 2.44
N LYS A 160 6.10 14.51 3.37
CA LYS A 160 6.09 15.90 3.85
C LYS A 160 7.40 16.32 4.53
N TRP A 161 7.94 15.46 5.41
CA TRP A 161 9.22 15.70 6.06
C TRP A 161 10.37 15.77 5.05
N TYR A 162 10.39 14.88 4.08
CA TYR A 162 11.40 14.85 3.03
C TYR A 162 11.36 16.14 2.17
N ALA A 163 10.17 16.54 1.74
CA ALA A 163 9.93 17.75 0.96
C ALA A 163 10.32 19.04 1.72
N ALA A 164 10.15 19.07 3.04
CA ALA A 164 10.59 20.17 3.91
C ALA A 164 12.11 20.26 4.13
N GLY A 165 12.92 19.52 3.37
CA GLY A 165 14.37 19.54 3.46
C GLY A 165 14.96 18.71 4.58
N ARG A 166 14.22 17.72 5.08
CA ARG A 166 14.66 16.77 6.12
C ARG A 166 15.02 17.46 7.45
N GLN A 167 14.45 18.59 7.75
CA GLN A 167 14.69 19.28 9.01
C GLN A 167 14.14 18.44 10.17
N SER A 168 15.03 18.04 11.06
CA SER A 168 14.68 17.29 12.27
C SER A 168 13.96 18.21 13.25
N THR A 169 12.65 18.02 13.42
CA THR A 169 11.91 18.62 14.53
C THR A 169 11.92 17.66 15.73
N VAL A 170 13.12 17.38 16.24
CA VAL A 170 13.29 16.69 17.52
C VAL A 170 13.06 17.69 18.63
N ASN A 171 11.82 18.07 18.89
CA ASN A 171 11.38 18.63 20.17
C ASN A 171 9.86 18.60 20.29
N SER A 172 9.31 17.44 20.64
CA SER A 172 8.00 17.43 21.33
C SER A 172 7.70 16.06 21.92
N THR A 173 7.92 15.97 23.20
CA THR A 173 7.36 14.99 24.14
C THR A 173 5.86 15.29 24.35
N GLN A 174 5.02 15.05 23.38
CA GLN A 174 3.56 15.01 23.62
C GLN A 174 2.89 14.17 22.53
N SER A 175 2.38 13.02 22.93
CA SER A 175 1.46 12.19 22.15
C SER A 175 0.10 12.86 22.08
N THR A 176 -0.19 13.53 21.00
CA THR A 176 -1.54 13.79 20.53
C THR A 176 -1.59 13.41 19.07
N ILE A 177 -2.67 12.78 18.67
CA ILE A 177 -3.01 12.40 17.28
C ILE A 177 -3.18 13.69 16.46
N ASP A 178 -2.10 14.43 16.26
CA ASP A 178 -2.11 15.69 15.56
C ASP A 178 -1.06 15.66 14.45
N HIS A 179 -1.48 15.92 13.24
CA HIS A 179 -0.84 15.97 11.93
C HIS A 179 0.65 16.39 11.88
N ARG A 180 1.51 15.78 12.69
CA ARG A 180 2.95 16.06 12.67
C ARG A 180 3.60 15.26 11.55
N PRO A 181 4.53 15.87 10.80
CA PRO A 181 5.31 15.12 9.84
C PRO A 181 6.15 14.08 10.60
N TRP A 182 5.86 12.80 10.36
CA TRP A 182 6.67 11.70 10.86
C TRP A 182 8.07 11.80 10.25
N THR A 183 9.10 11.84 11.07
CA THR A 183 10.50 11.85 10.59
C THR A 183 10.96 10.45 10.23
N MET A 184 12.05 10.34 9.49
CA MET A 184 12.66 9.04 9.16
C MET A 184 12.92 8.16 10.39
N ASP A 185 13.22 8.77 11.55
CA ASP A 185 13.49 8.00 12.78
C ASP A 185 12.27 7.24 13.29
N HIS A 186 11.05 7.78 13.11
CA HIS A 186 9.81 7.07 13.44
C HIS A 186 9.64 5.83 12.55
N TYR A 187 9.88 5.99 11.24
CA TYR A 187 9.77 4.87 10.29
C TYR A 187 10.83 3.80 10.56
N LYS A 188 12.08 4.20 10.89
CA LYS A 188 13.12 3.25 11.28
C LYS A 188 12.76 2.50 12.56
N ALA A 189 12.28 3.19 13.58
CA ALA A 189 11.89 2.57 14.84
C ALA A 189 10.73 1.57 14.61
N ALA A 190 9.72 1.95 13.83
CA ALA A 190 8.62 1.06 13.47
C ALA A 190 9.09 -0.18 12.68
N ALA A 191 10.02 0.01 11.72
CA ALA A 191 10.58 -1.10 10.94
C ALA A 191 11.41 -2.06 11.80
N ILE A 192 12.27 -1.54 12.68
CA ILE A 192 13.04 -2.35 13.61
C ILE A 192 12.09 -3.16 14.51
N LYS A 193 11.06 -2.52 15.06
CA LYS A 193 10.05 -3.19 15.87
C LYS A 193 9.31 -4.27 15.11
N ALA A 194 8.90 -4.01 13.87
CA ALA A 194 8.22 -4.99 13.01
C ALA A 194 9.11 -6.24 12.81
N LYS A 195 10.39 -6.03 12.53
CA LYS A 195 11.36 -7.13 12.40
C LYS A 195 11.51 -7.95 13.68
N GLU A 196 11.65 -7.28 14.85
CA GLU A 196 11.70 -7.96 16.15
C GLU A 196 10.48 -8.86 16.38
N LEU A 197 9.32 -8.46 15.86
CA LEU A 197 8.05 -9.17 15.96
C LEU A 197 7.81 -10.14 14.79
N SER A 198 8.80 -10.35 13.92
CA SER A 198 8.72 -11.23 12.74
C SER A 198 7.63 -10.83 11.71
N LEU A 199 7.31 -9.54 11.64
CA LEU A 199 6.43 -8.98 10.61
C LEU A 199 7.25 -8.58 9.38
N GLY A 200 6.71 -8.85 8.18
CA GLY A 200 7.19 -8.26 6.95
C GLY A 200 6.78 -6.78 6.85
N ILE A 201 7.52 -6.00 6.06
CA ILE A 201 7.37 -4.55 5.97
C ILE A 201 7.08 -4.13 4.54
N ASN A 202 5.90 -3.56 4.34
CA ASN A 202 5.53 -2.87 3.12
C ASN A 202 5.44 -1.36 3.39
N ALA A 203 5.51 -0.56 2.32
CA ALA A 203 5.26 0.88 2.34
C ALA A 203 4.71 1.34 0.99
N GLY A 204 4.17 2.55 0.90
CA GLY A 204 3.65 2.99 -0.40
C GLY A 204 3.15 4.42 -0.38
N HIS A 205 1.91 4.61 -0.74
CA HIS A 205 1.05 5.79 -0.82
C HIS A 205 1.72 7.05 -1.43
N ASP A 206 2.62 7.74 -0.74
CA ASP A 206 3.22 9.03 -1.13
C ASP A 206 4.71 8.93 -1.54
N LEU A 207 5.19 7.72 -1.83
CA LEU A 207 6.53 7.52 -2.35
C LEU A 207 6.58 7.88 -3.85
N ASP A 208 7.66 8.59 -4.24
CA ASP A 208 7.91 9.08 -5.58
C ASP A 208 9.40 8.96 -5.99
N LEU A 209 9.75 9.32 -7.22
CA LEU A 209 11.15 9.25 -7.70
C LEU A 209 12.14 10.12 -6.92
N GLN A 210 11.67 11.12 -6.17
CA GLN A 210 12.55 12.01 -5.40
C GLN A 210 12.87 11.43 -4.02
N ASN A 211 11.89 10.77 -3.38
CA ASN A 211 11.98 10.35 -1.99
C ASN A 211 12.19 8.83 -1.80
N LEU A 212 11.83 8.00 -2.79
CA LEU A 212 11.84 6.54 -2.70
C LEU A 212 13.21 5.96 -2.38
N LYS A 213 14.26 6.41 -3.07
CA LYS A 213 15.61 5.87 -2.86
C LYS A 213 16.08 6.09 -1.43
N PHE A 214 15.87 7.29 -0.93
CA PHE A 214 16.24 7.61 0.46
C PHE A 214 15.45 6.75 1.45
N PHE A 215 14.15 6.58 1.24
CA PHE A 215 13.32 5.71 2.08
C PHE A 215 13.83 4.27 2.09
N ALA A 216 13.99 3.67 0.92
CA ALA A 216 14.44 2.28 0.78
C ALA A 216 15.83 2.03 1.38
N GLN A 217 16.75 3.00 1.32
CA GLN A 217 18.08 2.89 1.91
C GLN A 217 18.09 3.00 3.43
N HIS A 218 17.03 3.57 4.04
CA HIS A 218 17.00 3.85 5.47
C HIS A 218 16.04 2.96 6.25
N ILE A 219 15.12 2.28 5.58
CA ILE A 219 14.20 1.33 6.22
C ILE A 219 14.79 -0.08 6.14
N PRO A 220 15.17 -0.67 7.28
CA PRO A 220 15.72 -2.02 7.30
C PRO A 220 14.65 -3.05 6.88
N ASP A 221 15.08 -4.05 6.11
CA ASP A 221 14.26 -5.20 5.70
C ASP A 221 12.91 -4.83 5.03
N LEU A 222 12.89 -3.71 4.30
CA LEU A 222 11.73 -3.32 3.50
C LEU A 222 11.47 -4.38 2.40
N ASP A 223 10.36 -5.10 2.50
CA ASP A 223 9.99 -6.18 1.58
C ASP A 223 9.46 -5.65 0.25
N GLU A 224 8.55 -4.67 0.31
CA GLU A 224 7.80 -4.22 -0.86
C GLU A 224 7.39 -2.75 -0.74
N VAL A 225 7.33 -2.07 -1.87
CA VAL A 225 6.67 -0.77 -1.99
C VAL A 225 5.53 -0.84 -3.00
N SER A 226 4.36 -0.30 -2.64
CA SER A 226 3.18 -0.19 -3.51
C SER A 226 3.01 1.26 -3.95
N ILE A 227 3.32 1.59 -5.22
CA ILE A 227 3.34 2.96 -5.71
C ILE A 227 2.34 3.14 -6.84
N GLY A 228 1.45 4.11 -6.69
CA GLY A 228 0.37 4.36 -7.66
C GLY A 228 0.40 5.77 -8.23
N HIS A 229 -0.06 6.75 -7.46
CA HIS A 229 -0.30 8.10 -7.98
C HIS A 229 0.93 8.71 -8.64
N ALA A 230 2.05 8.75 -7.94
CA ALA A 230 3.29 9.33 -8.44
C ALA A 230 3.79 8.62 -9.70
N LEU A 231 3.83 7.27 -9.68
CA LEU A 231 4.28 6.47 -10.83
C LEU A 231 3.42 6.73 -12.08
N VAL A 232 2.09 6.82 -11.94
CA VAL A 232 1.20 7.08 -13.08
C VAL A 232 1.36 8.52 -13.57
N CYS A 233 1.55 9.51 -12.69
CA CYS A 233 1.87 10.88 -13.08
C CYS A 233 3.18 10.95 -13.88
N ASP A 234 4.23 10.29 -13.41
CA ASP A 234 5.51 10.21 -14.12
C ASP A 234 5.36 9.49 -15.46
N ALA A 235 4.54 8.44 -15.53
CA ALA A 235 4.28 7.70 -16.77
C ALA A 235 3.64 8.57 -17.88
N ILE A 236 2.90 9.61 -17.52
CA ILE A 236 2.31 10.56 -18.50
C ILE A 236 3.41 11.30 -19.27
N TYR A 237 4.51 11.64 -18.60
CA TYR A 237 5.61 12.40 -19.20
C TYR A 237 6.74 11.52 -19.75
N LEU A 238 7.02 10.39 -19.08
CA LEU A 238 8.17 9.54 -19.36
C LEU A 238 7.83 8.29 -20.18
N GLY A 239 6.54 7.96 -20.30
CA GLY A 239 6.08 6.68 -20.78
C GLY A 239 6.09 5.62 -19.67
N TYR A 240 5.13 4.68 -19.73
CA TYR A 240 4.85 3.76 -18.62
C TYR A 240 6.02 2.80 -18.34
N GLU A 241 6.65 2.24 -19.40
CA GLU A 241 7.81 1.36 -19.24
C GLU A 241 8.97 2.09 -18.54
N ASN A 242 9.30 3.30 -19.01
CA ASN A 242 10.37 4.09 -18.40
C ASN A 242 10.09 4.41 -16.94
N ALA A 243 8.85 4.78 -16.60
CA ALA A 243 8.46 5.05 -15.23
C ALA A 243 8.68 3.79 -14.35
N VAL A 244 8.13 2.63 -14.72
CA VAL A 244 8.32 1.38 -13.96
C VAL A 244 9.81 1.07 -13.76
N GLN A 245 10.63 1.19 -14.82
CA GLN A 245 12.07 0.93 -14.75
C GLN A 245 12.81 1.93 -13.84
N LEU A 246 12.42 3.20 -13.85
CA LEU A 246 13.03 4.21 -12.98
C LEU A 246 12.72 3.95 -11.51
N TYR A 247 11.47 3.65 -11.17
CA TYR A 247 11.09 3.26 -9.79
C TYR A 247 11.82 2.00 -9.34
N LYS A 248 11.93 0.99 -10.21
CA LYS A 248 12.67 -0.23 -9.92
C LYS A 248 14.14 0.04 -9.58
N ARG A 249 14.80 0.93 -10.33
CA ARG A 249 16.21 1.31 -10.08
C ARG A 249 16.42 2.04 -8.76
N GLN A 250 15.40 2.73 -8.22
CA GLN A 250 15.51 3.36 -6.90
C GLN A 250 15.58 2.33 -5.76
N LEU A 251 15.18 1.09 -6.01
CA LEU A 251 15.13 -0.01 -5.03
C LEU A 251 16.36 -0.93 -5.10
N MET A 252 17.26 -0.68 -6.06
CA MET A 252 18.54 -1.38 -6.21
C MET A 252 19.64 -0.64 -5.44
#